data_4f2340a619d39758839319d58fe3f93f
#
_entry.id   4f2340a619d39758839319d58fe3f93f
#
_cell.length_a   1.000
_cell.length_b   1.000
_cell.length_c   1.000
_cell.angle_alpha   90.00
_cell.angle_beta   90.00
_cell.angle_gamma   90.00
#
_symmetry.space_group_name_H-M   'P 1'
#
loop_
_entity.id
_entity.type
_entity.pdbx_description
1 polymer ?
#
loop_
_entity_poly.entity_id
_entity_poly.type
_entity_poly.pdbx_seq_one_letter_code
_entity_poly.pdbx_strand_id
1 'polypeptide(L)' 'MVEKTIDLTGISANSVEEAVQLAISRAGVTIKGIHTAHVRAIDAIVEANKVVRWKVNLKVTFQVKDELHE' A
#
# COMPACT_ATOMS: atom_id res chain seq x y z
N MET A 1 -1.66 18.39 -14.16
CA MET A 1 -1.70 17.48 -13.00
C MET A 1 -0.68 16.37 -13.19
N VAL A 2 0.07 16.11 -12.15
CA VAL A 2 1.10 15.07 -12.18
C VAL A 2 0.83 14.07 -11.07
N GLU A 3 0.97 12.79 -11.39
CA GLU A 3 0.84 11.73 -10.40
C GLU A 3 2.15 10.97 -10.29
N LYS A 4 2.41 10.47 -9.10
CA LYS A 4 3.56 9.60 -8.86
C LYS A 4 3.06 8.31 -8.26
N THR A 5 3.83 7.26 -8.48
CA THR A 5 3.53 5.95 -7.90
C THR A 5 4.74 5.46 -7.12
N ILE A 6 4.46 4.75 -6.05
CA ILE A 6 5.50 4.09 -5.26
C ILE A 6 5.05 2.68 -4.95
N ASP A 7 6.00 1.81 -4.69
CA ASP A 7 5.71 0.44 -4.30
C ASP A 7 5.83 0.31 -2.79
N LEU A 8 4.83 -0.35 -2.21
CA LEU A 8 4.81 -0.62 -0.78
C LEU A 8 4.45 -2.07 -0.55
N THR A 9 4.86 -2.59 0.59
CA THR A 9 4.47 -3.92 1.03
C THR A 9 3.87 -3.81 2.42
N GLY A 10 2.64 -4.31 2.57
CA GLY A 10 1.99 -4.39 3.86
C GLY A 10 1.94 -5.82 4.33
N ILE A 11 2.00 -6.01 5.64
CA ILE A 11 1.96 -7.34 6.23
C ILE A 11 0.97 -7.30 7.39
N SER A 12 0.09 -8.31 7.45
CA SER A 12 -0.88 -8.42 8.52
C SER A 12 -1.06 -9.88 8.89
N ALA A 13 -1.20 -10.15 10.18
CA ALA A 13 -1.53 -11.48 10.65
C ALA A 13 -3.02 -11.75 10.55
N ASN A 14 -3.83 -10.75 10.19
CA ASN A 14 -5.28 -10.86 10.25
C ASN A 14 -5.95 -10.98 8.89
N SER A 15 -5.62 -10.07 7.96
CA SER A 15 -6.32 -10.08 6.69
C SER A 15 -5.53 -9.33 5.62
N VAL A 16 -5.91 -9.59 4.37
CA VAL A 16 -5.37 -8.86 3.23
C VAL A 16 -5.76 -7.38 3.33
N GLU A 17 -7.01 -7.11 3.68
CA GLU A 17 -7.48 -5.73 3.79
C GLU A 17 -6.69 -4.96 4.84
N GLU A 18 -6.38 -5.59 5.96
CA GLU A 18 -5.60 -4.93 6.98
C GLU A 18 -4.18 -4.66 6.50
N ALA A 19 -3.59 -5.59 5.77
CA ALA A 19 -2.25 -5.39 5.23
C ALA A 19 -2.22 -4.16 4.32
N VAL A 20 -3.25 -4.01 3.47
CA VAL A 20 -3.37 -2.85 2.59
C VAL A 20 -3.52 -1.58 3.41
N GLN A 21 -4.44 -1.60 4.39
CA GLN A 21 -4.72 -0.42 5.19
C GLN A 21 -3.51 0.03 5.99
N LEU A 22 -2.77 -0.91 6.54
CA LEU A 22 -1.57 -0.58 7.30
C LEU A 22 -0.52 0.10 6.42
N ALA A 23 -0.32 -0.42 5.21
CA ALA A 23 0.65 0.16 4.29
C ALA A 23 0.25 1.59 3.92
N ILE A 24 -1.04 1.80 3.62
CA ILE A 24 -1.53 3.12 3.22
C ILE A 24 -1.45 4.09 4.39
N SER A 25 -1.84 3.65 5.58
CA SER A 25 -1.80 4.52 6.75
C SER A 25 -0.38 4.98 7.07
N ARG A 26 0.57 4.06 6.95
CA ARG A 26 1.95 4.41 7.24
C ARG A 26 2.51 5.37 6.19
N ALA A 27 2.22 5.11 4.92
CA ALA A 27 2.68 5.99 3.84
C ALA A 27 2.03 7.37 3.96
N GLY A 28 0.78 7.42 4.39
CA GLY A 28 0.02 8.66 4.50
C GLY A 28 0.57 9.63 5.55
N VAL A 29 1.44 9.16 6.42
CA VAL A 29 2.06 10.05 7.40
C VAL A 29 2.89 11.12 6.70
N THR A 30 3.60 10.75 5.64
CA THR A 30 4.47 11.69 4.93
C THR A 30 4.00 12.02 3.53
N ILE A 31 3.13 11.21 2.94
CA ILE A 31 2.68 11.42 1.57
C ILE A 31 1.24 11.85 1.59
N LYS A 32 0.96 13.01 0.99
CA LYS A 32 -0.40 13.52 0.88
C LYS A 32 -0.98 13.20 -0.48
N GLY A 33 -2.29 13.10 -0.54
CA GLY A 33 -2.97 12.95 -1.81
C GLY A 33 -3.01 11.55 -2.37
N ILE A 34 -2.77 10.54 -1.55
CA ILE A 34 -2.91 9.16 -1.99
C ILE A 34 -4.38 8.91 -2.34
N HIS A 35 -4.63 8.45 -3.55
CA HIS A 35 -6.01 8.20 -3.96
C HIS A 35 -6.25 6.82 -4.53
N THR A 36 -5.20 6.05 -4.84
CA THR A 36 -5.39 4.72 -5.42
C THR A 36 -4.28 3.81 -4.96
N ALA A 37 -4.65 2.58 -4.64
CA ALA A 37 -3.68 1.54 -4.34
C ALA A 37 -4.04 0.33 -5.20
N HIS A 38 -3.11 -0.05 -6.06
CA HIS A 38 -3.29 -1.21 -6.92
C HIS A 38 -2.61 -2.39 -6.26
N VAL A 39 -3.38 -3.41 -5.94
CA VAL A 39 -2.84 -4.62 -5.33
C VAL A 39 -2.21 -5.46 -6.43
N ARG A 40 -0.91 -5.65 -6.34
CA ARG A 40 -0.17 -6.34 -7.39
C ARG A 40 0.04 -7.81 -7.09
N ALA A 41 0.24 -8.14 -5.82
CA ALA A 41 0.52 -9.51 -5.44
C ALA A 41 0.07 -9.72 -4.00
N ILE A 42 -0.41 -10.91 -3.73
CA ILE A 42 -0.82 -11.31 -2.40
C ILE A 42 -0.14 -12.65 -2.13
N ASP A 43 0.61 -12.69 -1.02
CA ASP A 43 1.25 -13.92 -0.60
C ASP A 43 0.72 -14.31 0.77
N ALA A 44 0.35 -15.56 0.90
CA ALA A 44 0.03 -16.13 2.19
C ALA A 44 1.31 -16.75 2.75
N ILE A 45 1.74 -16.29 3.91
CA ILE A 45 2.92 -16.83 4.57
C ILE A 45 2.46 -18.00 5.41
N VAL A 46 3.03 -19.16 5.15
CA VAL A 46 2.56 -20.42 5.74
C VAL A 46 3.64 -21.00 6.64
N GLU A 47 3.23 -21.40 7.83
CA GLU A 47 4.10 -22.12 8.78
C GLU A 47 3.29 -23.28 9.34
N ALA A 48 3.87 -24.47 9.31
CA ALA A 48 3.23 -25.69 9.81
C ALA A 48 1.84 -25.88 9.21
N ASN A 49 1.72 -25.68 7.89
CA ASN A 49 0.48 -25.84 7.12
C ASN A 49 -0.63 -24.87 7.50
N LYS A 50 -0.28 -23.75 8.12
CA LYS A 50 -1.25 -22.74 8.47
C LYS A 50 -0.80 -21.39 7.94
N VAL A 51 -1.75 -20.60 7.46
CA VAL A 51 -1.47 -19.23 7.06
C VAL A 51 -1.28 -18.40 8.32
N VAL A 52 -0.09 -17.81 8.47
CA VAL A 52 0.21 -17.01 9.67
C VAL A 52 0.20 -15.53 9.37
N ARG A 53 0.44 -15.14 8.13
CA ARG A 53 0.43 -13.71 7.75
C ARG A 53 0.06 -13.57 6.29
N TRP A 54 -0.40 -12.37 5.94
CA TRP A 54 -0.65 -11.97 4.57
C TRP A 54 0.34 -10.88 4.22
N LYS A 55 1.02 -11.05 3.09
CA LYS A 55 1.98 -10.08 2.59
C LYS A 55 1.43 -9.55 1.27
N VAL A 56 1.17 -8.25 1.21
CA VAL A 56 0.51 -7.65 0.06
C VAL A 56 1.41 -6.57 -0.54
N ASN A 57 1.71 -6.73 -1.81
CA ASN A 57 2.47 -5.72 -2.54
C ASN A 57 1.52 -4.78 -3.25
N LEU A 58 1.74 -3.48 -3.05
CA LEU A 58 0.88 -2.44 -3.58
C LEU A 58 1.67 -1.48 -4.45
N LYS A 59 1.01 -0.99 -5.48
CA LYS A 59 1.48 0.19 -6.20
C LYS A 59 0.54 1.32 -5.85
N VAL A 60 1.05 2.32 -5.17
CA VAL A 60 0.26 3.41 -4.62
C VAL A 60 0.46 4.65 -5.48
N THR A 61 -0.65 5.29 -5.83
CA THR A 61 -0.64 6.49 -6.67
C THR A 61 -1.09 7.68 -5.86
N PHE A 62 -0.36 8.77 -5.97
CA PHE A 62 -0.75 10.00 -5.31
C PHE A 62 -0.50 11.18 -6.23
N GLN A 63 -1.21 12.26 -5.97
CA GLN A 63 -1.15 13.44 -6.79
C GLN A 63 -0.04 14.35 -6.30
N VAL A 64 0.80 14.78 -7.22
CA VAL A 64 1.86 15.73 -6.91
C VAL A 64 1.30 17.13 -7.12
N LYS A 65 1.40 17.95 -6.10
CA LYS A 65 0.96 19.31 -6.18
C LYS A 65 2.00 20.16 -6.89
N ASP A 66 1.56 20.88 -7.89
CA ASP A 66 2.45 21.75 -8.63
C ASP A 66 2.10 23.19 -8.29
N GLU A 67 2.85 23.76 -7.37
CA GLU A 67 2.53 25.10 -6.88
C GLU A 67 3.07 26.21 -7.75
N LEU A 68 3.89 25.85 -8.72
CA LEU A 68 4.48 26.86 -9.58
C LEU A 68 3.55 27.30 -10.69
N HIS A 69 2.55 26.48 -11.00
CA HIS A 69 1.71 26.71 -12.17
C HIS A 69 0.23 26.73 -11.84
N GLU A 70 -0.09 26.87 -10.62
CA GLU A 70 -1.50 26.87 -10.21
C GLU A 70 -2.24 28.12 -10.56
#